data_83d441f80deb819e598f3f96d3ac25e1
#
_entry.id   83d441f80deb819e598f3f96d3ac25e1
#
_cell.length_a   1.000
_cell.length_b   1.000
_cell.length_c   1.000
_cell.angle_alpha   90.00
_cell.angle_beta   90.00
_cell.angle_gamma   90.00
#
_symmetry.space_group_name_H-M   'P 1'
#
loop_
_entity.id
_entity.type
_entity.pdbx_description
1 polymer ?
#
loop_
_entity_poly.entity_id
_entity_poly.type
_entity_poly.pdbx_seq_one_letter_code
_entity_poly.pdbx_strand_id
1 'polypeptide(L)'
;SRGKDTPSGHWELAGLPVPWDWHYFSFDAPVFPDSIVHAVCDIVGVNDILGNCRASGTTIINEHAEAHKKTGYPICYTSADSVFQIAAHEECFGLKRLLNLCETIAPTLHKMRVGRVIARPFIGSSGVFTRTTNRRDYAITPPSPVLSNWVQDAGRRVYGIGKIGD
;
A
#
# COMPACT_ATOMS: atom_id res chain seq x y z
N SER A 1 -2.21 16.17 -14.61
CA SER A 1 -1.98 14.80 -14.18
C SER A 1 -3.19 13.91 -14.47
N ARG A 2 -2.96 12.74 -15.03
CA ARG A 2 -4.01 11.73 -15.30
C ARG A 2 -4.34 10.87 -14.09
N GLY A 3 -3.85 11.19 -12.89
CA GLY A 3 -4.06 10.38 -11.70
C GLY A 3 -4.23 11.20 -10.43
N LYS A 4 -4.76 10.57 -9.40
CA LYS A 4 -4.92 11.14 -8.05
C LYS A 4 -3.84 10.66 -7.09
N ASP A 5 -2.97 9.75 -7.52
CA ASP A 5 -1.97 9.13 -6.66
C ASP A 5 -0.72 10.01 -6.50
N THR A 6 -0.04 9.88 -5.36
CA THR A 6 1.20 10.60 -5.05
C THR A 6 2.29 10.40 -6.11
N PRO A 7 2.56 9.17 -6.64
CA PRO A 7 3.52 8.97 -7.71
C PRO A 7 3.29 9.84 -8.93
N SER A 8 2.03 10.03 -9.37
CA SER A 8 1.69 10.90 -10.52
C SER A 8 2.23 12.31 -10.35
N GLY A 9 1.96 12.92 -9.19
CA GLY A 9 2.40 14.28 -8.91
C GLY A 9 3.92 14.40 -8.84
N HIS A 10 4.59 13.44 -8.20
CA HIS A 10 6.05 13.44 -8.07
C HIS A 10 6.74 13.27 -9.43
N TRP A 11 6.27 12.35 -10.27
CA TRP A 11 6.89 12.14 -11.59
C TRP A 11 6.72 13.34 -12.50
N GLU A 12 5.52 13.92 -12.55
CA GLU A 12 5.25 15.10 -13.38
C GLU A 12 6.04 16.33 -12.93
N LEU A 13 6.15 16.56 -11.61
CA LEU A 13 7.03 17.61 -11.07
C LEU A 13 8.51 17.36 -11.40
N ALA A 14 8.92 16.10 -11.49
CA ALA A 14 10.28 15.71 -11.85
C ALA A 14 10.50 15.55 -13.38
N GLY A 15 9.56 16.03 -14.20
CA GLY A 15 9.68 16.11 -15.65
C GLY A 15 9.25 14.85 -16.41
N LEU A 16 8.61 13.88 -15.76
CA LEU A 16 8.13 12.65 -16.40
C LEU A 16 6.59 12.62 -16.40
N PRO A 17 5.93 12.90 -17.54
CA PRO A 17 4.50 12.70 -17.68
C PRO A 17 4.12 11.22 -17.45
N VAL A 18 3.02 10.98 -16.76
CA VAL A 18 2.52 9.62 -16.53
C VAL A 18 2.04 9.02 -17.85
N PRO A 19 2.66 7.90 -18.33
CA PRO A 19 2.38 7.37 -19.69
C PRO A 19 1.17 6.43 -19.75
N TRP A 20 0.48 6.18 -18.63
CA TRP A 20 -0.67 5.28 -18.54
C TRP A 20 -1.75 5.80 -17.61
N ASP A 21 -2.92 5.14 -17.66
CA ASP A 21 -3.98 5.31 -16.66
C ASP A 21 -3.74 4.37 -15.48
N TRP A 22 -3.89 4.89 -14.27
CA TRP A 22 -3.78 4.09 -13.05
C TRP A 22 -4.97 3.17 -12.88
N HIS A 23 -4.75 2.01 -12.25
CA HIS A 23 -5.83 1.13 -11.85
C HIS A 23 -6.46 1.63 -10.55
N TYR A 24 -7.80 1.74 -10.53
CA TYR A 24 -8.58 2.05 -9.34
C TYR A 24 -9.53 0.87 -9.07
N PHE A 25 -9.54 0.42 -7.83
CA PHE A 25 -10.45 -0.66 -7.43
C PHE A 25 -11.91 -0.18 -7.40
N SER A 26 -12.86 -1.13 -7.48
CA SER A 26 -14.29 -0.87 -7.46
C SER A 26 -14.73 0.00 -6.28
N PHE A 27 -15.88 0.66 -6.44
CA PHE A 27 -16.54 1.35 -5.33
C PHE A 27 -17.30 0.40 -4.43
N ASP A 28 -17.89 -0.65 -5.02
CA ASP A 28 -18.72 -1.62 -4.33
C ASP A 28 -17.89 -2.80 -3.85
N ALA A 29 -18.13 -3.22 -2.60
CA ALA A 29 -17.48 -4.41 -2.03
C ALA A 29 -18.10 -5.70 -2.63
N PRO A 30 -17.28 -6.76 -2.84
CA PRO A 30 -15.84 -6.83 -2.65
C PRO A 30 -15.08 -6.02 -3.70
N VAL A 31 -14.06 -5.26 -3.28
CA VAL A 31 -13.33 -4.34 -4.18
C VAL A 31 -12.15 -5.01 -4.89
N PHE A 32 -11.59 -6.07 -4.30
CA PHE A 32 -10.43 -6.77 -4.85
C PHE A 32 -10.85 -8.02 -5.63
N PRO A 33 -10.23 -8.28 -6.79
CA PRO A 33 -10.41 -9.53 -7.51
C PRO A 33 -9.96 -10.74 -6.68
N ASP A 34 -10.64 -11.88 -6.84
CA ASP A 34 -10.32 -13.12 -6.13
C ASP A 34 -8.85 -13.54 -6.30
N SER A 35 -8.27 -13.28 -7.47
CA SER A 35 -6.85 -13.56 -7.73
C SER A 35 -5.90 -12.81 -6.79
N ILE A 36 -6.24 -11.58 -6.41
CA ILE A 36 -5.45 -10.80 -5.45
C ILE A 36 -5.70 -11.29 -4.03
N VAL A 37 -6.94 -11.62 -3.68
CA VAL A 37 -7.29 -12.21 -2.38
C VAL A 37 -6.52 -13.52 -2.17
N HIS A 38 -6.56 -14.44 -3.15
CA HIS A 38 -5.84 -15.71 -3.10
C HIS A 38 -4.32 -15.48 -2.99
N ALA A 39 -3.75 -14.56 -3.77
CA ALA A 39 -2.32 -14.26 -3.69
C ALA A 39 -1.90 -13.76 -2.30
N VAL A 40 -2.70 -12.90 -1.65
CA VAL A 40 -2.47 -12.48 -0.25
C VAL A 40 -2.54 -13.67 0.69
N CYS A 41 -3.57 -14.50 0.58
CA CYS A 41 -3.76 -15.69 1.41
C CYS A 41 -2.60 -16.67 1.28
N ASP A 42 -2.13 -16.94 0.06
CA ASP A 42 -1.00 -17.85 -0.21
C ASP A 42 0.31 -17.34 0.40
N ILE A 43 0.59 -16.04 0.29
CA ILE A 43 1.82 -15.44 0.84
C ILE A 43 1.88 -15.58 2.36
N VAL A 44 0.76 -15.41 3.05
CA VAL A 44 0.73 -15.44 4.51
C VAL A 44 0.25 -16.77 5.10
N GLY A 45 -0.25 -17.70 4.29
CA GLY A 45 -0.73 -19.00 4.75
C GLY A 45 -2.02 -18.90 5.55
N VAL A 46 -2.99 -18.11 5.06
CA VAL A 46 -4.33 -17.96 5.66
C VAL A 46 -5.40 -18.27 4.62
N ASN A 47 -6.64 -18.44 5.06
CA ASN A 47 -7.74 -18.84 4.18
C ASN A 47 -8.57 -17.66 3.66
N ASP A 48 -8.41 -16.46 4.25
CA ASP A 48 -9.21 -15.29 3.88
C ASP A 48 -8.53 -14.00 4.33
N ILE A 49 -9.11 -12.87 3.92
CA ILE A 49 -8.74 -11.51 4.32
C ILE A 49 -9.93 -10.84 5.04
N LEU A 50 -9.66 -9.77 5.78
CA LEU A 50 -10.69 -8.90 6.35
C LEU A 50 -10.78 -7.60 5.55
N GLY A 51 -11.95 -6.96 5.62
CA GLY A 51 -12.23 -5.70 4.95
C GLY A 51 -12.69 -5.89 3.51
N ASN A 52 -11.80 -5.99 2.55
CA ASN A 52 -12.08 -6.06 1.11
C ASN A 52 -13.07 -4.97 0.65
N CYS A 53 -12.85 -3.76 1.12
CA CYS A 53 -13.74 -2.62 0.88
C CYS A 53 -12.97 -1.30 0.76
N ARG A 54 -13.68 -0.23 0.42
CA ARG A 54 -13.20 1.14 0.49
C ARG A 54 -13.39 1.68 1.90
N ALA A 55 -12.33 2.15 2.54
CA ALA A 55 -12.41 2.69 3.89
C ALA A 55 -11.29 3.67 4.24
N SER A 56 -11.48 4.43 5.32
CA SER A 56 -10.36 5.10 5.99
C SER A 56 -9.58 4.12 6.85
N GLY A 57 -8.26 4.31 6.95
CA GLY A 57 -7.42 3.40 7.73
C GLY A 57 -7.72 3.37 9.22
N THR A 58 -8.29 4.43 9.80
CA THR A 58 -8.69 4.46 11.21
C THR A 58 -9.98 3.68 11.42
N THR A 59 -10.98 3.91 10.58
CA THR A 59 -12.28 3.24 10.67
C THR A 59 -12.13 1.73 10.52
N ILE A 60 -11.45 1.27 9.47
CA ILE A 60 -11.36 -0.16 9.17
C ILE A 60 -10.53 -0.94 10.21
N ILE A 61 -9.51 -0.30 10.80
CA ILE A 61 -8.75 -0.91 11.89
C ILE A 61 -9.68 -1.10 13.10
N ASN A 62 -10.44 -0.09 13.50
CA ASN A 62 -11.35 -0.20 14.63
C ASN A 62 -12.43 -1.26 14.43
N GLU A 63 -12.93 -1.42 13.21
CA GLU A 63 -13.95 -2.41 12.86
C GLU A 63 -13.42 -3.85 12.85
N HIS A 64 -12.18 -4.04 12.39
CA HIS A 64 -11.67 -5.39 12.12
C HIS A 64 -10.53 -5.85 13.02
N ALA A 65 -9.95 -4.99 13.87
CA ALA A 65 -8.76 -5.33 14.64
C ALA A 65 -8.94 -6.53 15.57
N GLU A 66 -10.09 -6.65 16.23
CA GLU A 66 -10.37 -7.81 17.10
C GLU A 66 -10.50 -9.11 16.30
N ALA A 67 -11.19 -9.07 15.15
CA ALA A 67 -11.29 -10.21 14.27
C ALA A 67 -9.91 -10.60 13.70
N HIS A 68 -9.10 -9.60 13.31
CA HIS A 68 -7.73 -9.79 12.86
C HIS A 68 -6.86 -10.51 13.92
N LYS A 69 -6.92 -10.05 15.16
CA LYS A 69 -6.17 -10.68 16.28
C LYS A 69 -6.59 -12.11 16.53
N LYS A 70 -7.87 -12.43 16.35
CA LYS A 70 -8.43 -13.77 16.58
C LYS A 70 -8.12 -14.73 15.43
N THR A 71 -8.20 -14.27 14.17
CA THR A 71 -8.09 -15.11 12.98
C THR A 71 -6.68 -15.13 12.38
N GLY A 72 -5.89 -14.06 12.58
CA GLY A 72 -4.64 -13.83 11.88
C GLY A 72 -4.82 -13.36 10.43
N TYR A 73 -6.04 -13.07 9.98
CA TYR A 73 -6.30 -12.60 8.62
C TYR A 73 -5.89 -11.13 8.46
N PRO A 74 -5.12 -10.75 7.44
CA PRO A 74 -4.75 -9.36 7.21
C PRO A 74 -5.97 -8.52 6.84
N ILE A 75 -5.98 -7.26 7.24
CA ILE A 75 -7.06 -6.31 6.91
C ILE A 75 -6.66 -5.61 5.60
N CYS A 76 -7.30 -5.97 4.49
CA CYS A 76 -7.03 -5.42 3.16
C CYS A 76 -8.12 -4.43 2.75
N TYR A 77 -7.75 -3.24 2.30
CA TYR A 77 -8.68 -2.19 1.93
C TYR A 77 -8.07 -1.22 0.92
N THR A 78 -8.90 -0.41 0.30
CA THR A 78 -8.48 0.66 -0.61
C THR A 78 -9.07 2.01 -0.20
N SER A 79 -8.67 3.07 -0.87
CA SER A 79 -9.22 4.42 -0.73
C SER A 79 -9.60 4.99 -2.10
N ALA A 80 -9.74 6.32 -2.21
CA ALA A 80 -10.02 6.98 -3.49
C ALA A 80 -8.82 6.99 -4.46
N ASP A 81 -7.61 6.72 -3.94
CA ASP A 81 -6.37 6.69 -4.71
C ASP A 81 -6.13 5.30 -5.32
N SER A 82 -5.14 5.20 -6.22
CA SER A 82 -4.66 3.93 -6.77
C SER A 82 -3.77 3.20 -5.76
N VAL A 83 -4.37 2.64 -4.71
CA VAL A 83 -3.65 2.03 -3.60
C VAL A 83 -4.26 0.70 -3.15
N PHE A 84 -3.40 -0.22 -2.74
CA PHE A 84 -3.74 -1.42 -1.99
C PHE A 84 -3.13 -1.31 -0.59
N GLN A 85 -3.94 -1.33 0.44
CA GLN A 85 -3.50 -1.10 1.81
C GLN A 85 -3.73 -2.34 2.66
N ILE A 86 -2.73 -2.72 3.46
CA ILE A 86 -2.80 -3.86 4.36
C ILE A 86 -2.52 -3.38 5.78
N ALA A 87 -3.52 -3.49 6.66
CA ALA A 87 -3.32 -3.24 8.08
C ALA A 87 -3.17 -4.57 8.84
N ALA A 88 -2.24 -4.60 9.80
CA ALA A 88 -2.02 -5.72 10.69
C ALA A 88 -1.43 -5.28 12.03
N HIS A 89 -1.74 -6.03 13.07
CA HIS A 89 -1.23 -5.78 14.43
C HIS A 89 0.23 -6.22 14.56
N GLU A 90 1.10 -5.32 15.01
CA GLU A 90 2.54 -5.56 15.02
C GLU A 90 2.97 -6.77 15.87
N GLU A 91 2.32 -6.98 17.02
CA GLU A 91 2.69 -8.07 17.92
C GLU A 91 2.04 -9.41 17.53
N CYS A 92 0.73 -9.40 17.22
CA CYS A 92 0.00 -10.63 16.94
C CYS A 92 0.27 -11.19 15.54
N PHE A 93 0.31 -10.34 14.52
CA PHE A 93 0.61 -10.73 13.15
C PHE A 93 2.10 -10.71 12.86
N GLY A 94 2.79 -9.75 13.42
CA GLY A 94 4.21 -9.50 13.23
C GLY A 94 4.51 -8.42 12.19
N LEU A 95 5.24 -7.37 12.59
CA LEU A 95 5.63 -6.30 11.70
C LEU A 95 6.41 -6.82 10.46
N LYS A 96 7.40 -7.69 10.69
CA LYS A 96 8.20 -8.26 9.61
C LYS A 96 7.34 -9.05 8.60
N ARG A 97 6.35 -9.79 9.09
CA ARG A 97 5.42 -10.55 8.24
C ARG A 97 4.54 -9.63 7.39
N LEU A 98 4.05 -8.53 7.97
CA LEU A 98 3.31 -7.50 7.24
C LEU A 98 4.16 -6.85 6.13
N LEU A 99 5.39 -6.44 6.46
CA LEU A 99 6.29 -5.82 5.48
C LEU A 99 6.64 -6.78 4.34
N ASN A 100 6.95 -8.06 4.66
CA ASN A 100 7.20 -9.09 3.66
C ASN A 100 5.99 -9.35 2.76
N LEU A 101 4.78 -9.40 3.32
CA LEU A 101 3.55 -9.53 2.53
C LEU A 101 3.41 -8.38 1.53
N CYS A 102 3.56 -7.13 1.98
CA CYS A 102 3.46 -5.96 1.11
C CYS A 102 4.52 -5.95 0.02
N GLU A 103 5.76 -6.29 0.36
CA GLU A 103 6.88 -6.36 -0.59
C GLU A 103 6.66 -7.45 -1.64
N THR A 104 6.18 -8.62 -1.23
CA THR A 104 5.95 -9.77 -2.12
C THR A 104 4.78 -9.54 -3.08
N ILE A 105 3.68 -8.91 -2.63
CA ILE A 105 2.50 -8.67 -3.48
C ILE A 105 2.67 -7.45 -4.39
N ALA A 106 3.53 -6.49 -4.03
CA ALA A 106 3.70 -5.24 -4.76
C ALA A 106 3.99 -5.42 -6.25
N PRO A 107 4.90 -6.31 -6.71
CA PRO A 107 5.14 -6.50 -8.15
C PRO A 107 3.90 -6.92 -8.93
N THR A 108 3.03 -7.74 -8.34
CA THR A 108 1.77 -8.17 -8.97
C THR A 108 0.81 -6.99 -9.14
N LEU A 109 0.65 -6.18 -8.09
CA LEU A 109 -0.22 -5.00 -8.10
C LEU A 109 0.33 -3.89 -9.01
N HIS A 110 1.66 -3.69 -9.06
CA HIS A 110 2.30 -2.75 -9.96
C HIS A 110 2.10 -3.13 -11.44
N LYS A 111 2.11 -4.42 -11.80
CA LYS A 111 1.74 -4.87 -13.15
C LYS A 111 0.31 -4.52 -13.54
N MET A 112 -0.59 -4.46 -12.57
CA MET A 112 -1.96 -3.97 -12.74
C MET A 112 -2.05 -2.43 -12.78
N ARG A 113 -0.93 -1.72 -12.62
CA ARG A 113 -0.86 -0.25 -12.51
C ARG A 113 -1.51 0.30 -11.24
N VAL A 114 -1.51 -0.46 -10.15
CA VAL A 114 -1.80 0.06 -8.83
C VAL A 114 -0.58 0.84 -8.36
N GLY A 115 -0.78 2.11 -8.02
CA GLY A 115 0.32 3.06 -7.76
C GLY A 115 1.14 2.74 -6.53
N ARG A 116 0.51 2.24 -5.46
CA ARG A 116 1.19 1.90 -4.19
C ARG A 116 0.56 0.71 -3.49
N VAL A 117 1.43 -0.07 -2.83
CA VAL A 117 1.05 -0.99 -1.76
C VAL A 117 1.49 -0.39 -0.44
N ILE A 118 0.62 -0.32 0.56
CA ILE A 118 0.90 0.38 1.83
C ILE A 118 0.76 -0.59 3.00
N ALA A 119 1.84 -0.79 3.73
CA ALA A 119 1.81 -1.44 5.03
C ALA A 119 1.33 -0.45 6.10
N ARG A 120 0.28 -0.81 6.83
CA ARG A 120 -0.33 -0.01 7.89
C ARG A 120 -0.32 -0.75 9.22
N PRO A 121 0.83 -0.85 9.88
CA PRO A 121 0.93 -1.49 11.18
C PRO A 121 0.19 -0.71 12.25
N PHE A 122 -0.38 -1.44 13.21
CA PHE A 122 -1.05 -0.89 14.38
C PHE A 122 -0.80 -1.73 15.63
N ILE A 123 -1.05 -1.16 16.78
CA ILE A 123 -0.98 -1.80 18.10
C ILE A 123 -2.24 -1.50 18.90
N GLY A 124 -2.43 -2.19 19.99
CA GLY A 124 -3.51 -1.93 20.93
C GLY A 124 -4.34 -3.17 21.29
N SER A 125 -5.32 -2.98 22.15
CA SER A 125 -6.20 -4.05 22.63
C SER A 125 -7.52 -3.48 23.15
N SER A 126 -8.49 -4.37 23.36
CA SER A 126 -9.77 -4.03 24.00
C SER A 126 -10.51 -2.85 23.34
N GLY A 127 -10.51 -2.83 22.01
CA GLY A 127 -11.21 -1.81 21.22
C GLY A 127 -10.46 -0.47 21.08
N VAL A 128 -9.28 -0.34 21.66
CA VAL A 128 -8.43 0.87 21.52
C VAL A 128 -7.21 0.52 20.68
N PHE A 129 -7.22 0.93 19.41
CA PHE A 129 -6.15 0.64 18.46
C PHE A 129 -5.54 1.92 17.89
N THR A 130 -4.21 1.92 17.77
CA THR A 130 -3.45 3.08 17.27
C THR A 130 -2.47 2.64 16.20
N ARG A 131 -2.43 3.38 15.10
CA ARG A 131 -1.43 3.17 14.03
C ARG A 131 -0.04 3.55 14.54
N THR A 132 0.95 2.74 14.19
CA THR A 132 2.35 3.01 14.53
C THR A 132 3.03 3.85 13.45
N THR A 133 4.24 4.30 13.74
CA THR A 133 5.11 5.02 12.80
C THR A 133 5.82 4.11 11.79
N ASN A 134 5.69 2.77 11.94
CA ASN A 134 6.32 1.76 11.08
C ASN A 134 5.59 1.55 9.75
N ARG A 135 4.77 2.51 9.33
CA ARG A 135 4.17 2.53 8.00
C ARG A 135 5.27 2.49 6.94
N ARG A 136 5.04 1.68 5.88
CA ARG A 136 5.90 1.64 4.71
C ARG A 136 5.06 1.63 3.44
N ASP A 137 5.44 2.46 2.49
CA ASP A 137 4.84 2.54 1.17
C ASP A 137 5.77 1.85 0.16
N TYR A 138 5.21 0.99 -0.67
CA TYR A 138 5.86 0.35 -1.80
C TYR A 138 5.26 0.95 -3.07
N ALA A 139 5.89 2.00 -3.55
CA ALA A 139 5.43 2.72 -4.74
C ALA A 139 5.96 2.07 -6.01
N ILE A 140 5.17 2.16 -7.08
CA ILE A 140 5.63 1.80 -8.42
C ILE A 140 6.75 2.76 -8.84
N THR A 141 7.82 2.21 -9.39
CA THR A 141 8.95 3.02 -9.86
C THR A 141 8.62 3.74 -11.17
N PRO A 142 9.16 4.96 -11.39
CA PRO A 142 8.99 5.64 -12.66
C PRO A 142 9.59 4.80 -13.82
N PRO A 143 8.93 4.74 -14.98
CA PRO A 143 9.35 3.91 -16.12
C PRO A 143 10.57 4.43 -16.85
N SER A 144 10.98 5.65 -16.53
CA SER A 144 12.16 6.32 -17.12
C SER A 144 12.82 7.21 -16.08
N PRO A 145 14.10 7.55 -16.26
CA PRO A 145 14.78 8.48 -15.37
C PRO A 145 14.04 9.82 -15.24
N VAL A 146 13.97 10.34 -14.04
CA VAL A 146 13.42 11.65 -13.70
C VAL A 146 14.53 12.62 -13.33
N LEU A 147 14.22 13.89 -13.12
CA LEU A 147 15.19 14.94 -12.82
C LEU A 147 16.20 14.54 -11.72
N SER A 148 15.74 13.90 -10.65
CA SER A 148 16.63 13.44 -9.56
C SER A 148 17.66 12.41 -10.04
N ASN A 149 17.30 11.50 -10.94
CA ASN A 149 18.23 10.54 -11.52
C ASN A 149 19.31 11.26 -12.36
N TRP A 150 18.89 12.17 -13.25
CA TRP A 150 19.84 12.92 -14.09
C TRP A 150 20.80 13.78 -13.27
N VAL A 151 20.33 14.37 -12.17
CA VAL A 151 21.20 15.12 -11.24
C VAL A 151 22.23 14.20 -10.56
N GLN A 152 21.83 13.00 -10.16
CA GLN A 152 22.74 12.00 -9.58
C GLN A 152 23.75 11.48 -10.62
N ASP A 153 23.28 11.17 -11.83
CA ASP A 153 24.13 10.70 -12.94
C ASP A 153 25.17 11.74 -13.34
N ALA A 154 24.84 13.03 -13.19
CA ALA A 154 25.78 14.13 -13.36
C ALA A 154 26.76 14.33 -12.18
N GLY A 155 26.81 13.38 -11.23
CA GLY A 155 27.69 13.42 -10.06
C GLY A 155 27.26 14.42 -8.98
N ARG A 156 26.02 14.90 -9.02
CA ARG A 156 25.48 15.84 -8.02
C ARG A 156 24.67 15.11 -6.95
N ARG A 157 24.52 15.75 -5.79
CA ARG A 157 23.72 15.21 -4.68
C ARG A 157 22.25 15.62 -4.82
N VAL A 158 21.37 14.67 -4.53
CA VAL A 158 19.92 14.90 -4.40
C VAL A 158 19.52 14.66 -2.94
N TYR A 159 18.79 15.58 -2.37
CA TYR A 159 18.25 15.48 -1.02
C TYR A 159 16.73 15.44 -1.09
N GLY A 160 16.14 14.28 -0.77
CA GLY A 160 14.68 14.12 -0.66
C GLY A 160 14.19 14.68 0.68
N ILE A 161 13.22 15.58 0.65
CA ILE A 161 12.59 16.16 1.85
C ILE A 161 11.10 15.85 1.83
N GLY A 162 10.58 15.33 2.94
CA GLY A 162 9.18 14.95 3.05
C GLY A 162 8.86 13.67 2.28
N LYS A 163 7.72 13.62 1.62
CA LYS A 163 7.21 12.42 0.90
C LYS A 163 7.94 12.05 -0.39
N ILE A 164 8.95 12.78 -0.78
CA ILE A 164 9.71 12.48 -2.01
C ILE A 164 10.62 11.27 -1.84
N GLY A 165 10.88 10.84 -0.60
CA GLY A 165 11.66 9.64 -0.30
C GLY A 165 10.86 8.34 -0.24
N ASP A 166 9.56 8.40 -0.51
CA ASP A 166 8.66 7.24 -0.48
C ASP A 166 8.68 6.47 -1.81
#